data_1d31a5d175df222bc4dd8380c76a16f8
#
_entry.id   1d31a5d175df222bc4dd8380c76a16f8
#
_cell.length_a   1.000
_cell.length_b   1.000
_cell.length_c   1.000
_cell.angle_alpha   90.00
_cell.angle_beta   90.00
_cell.angle_gamma   90.00
#
_symmetry.space_group_name_H-M   'P 1'
#
loop_
_entity.id
_entity.type
_entity.pdbx_description
1 polymer ?
#
loop_
_entity_poly.entity_id
_entity_poly.type
_entity_poly.pdbx_seq_one_letter_code
_entity_poly.pdbx_strand_id
1 'polypeptide(L)'
;IFAGLFIGFGVKMPVFPLHGWLPLAHVEAPSPVSILLSGVLLKMGSYGLIRAAETLPAALLAVQDWLAALALVSLLYGSVLAWRQTDLKRMVAYSSVAHMGVVLLGIAALNPAGLNGAATQMVAHGFAAGLLFLLVGLLYERTHSRNLGDYGALRRSAPRFAVWIVFALLASVGLPGS
;
A
#
# COMPACT_ATOMS: atom_id res chain seq x y z
N ILE A 1 14.85 22.14 -3.49
CA ILE A 1 15.35 20.92 -2.84
C ILE A 1 14.18 20.01 -2.45
N PHE A 2 13.19 20.47 -1.67
CA PHE A 2 12.07 19.66 -1.23
C PHE A 2 11.29 19.01 -2.41
N ALA A 3 11.00 19.72 -3.49
CA ALA A 3 10.31 19.19 -4.65
C ALA A 3 11.06 18.00 -5.29
N GLY A 4 12.39 18.07 -5.38
CA GLY A 4 13.20 16.97 -5.88
C GLY A 4 13.17 15.75 -4.97
N LEU A 5 13.24 15.95 -3.64
CA LEU A 5 13.08 14.88 -2.65
C LEU A 5 11.68 14.27 -2.70
N PHE A 6 10.65 15.10 -2.83
CA PHE A 6 9.26 14.64 -2.94
C PHE A 6 9.03 13.78 -4.19
N ILE A 7 9.54 14.18 -5.35
CA ILE A 7 9.46 13.37 -6.57
C ILE A 7 10.19 12.05 -6.39
N GLY A 8 11.45 12.08 -5.90
CA GLY A 8 12.26 10.88 -5.72
C GLY A 8 11.64 9.88 -4.74
N PHE A 9 11.17 10.34 -3.58
CA PHE A 9 10.53 9.49 -2.59
C PHE A 9 9.08 9.16 -2.94
N GLY A 10 8.36 10.07 -3.62
CA GLY A 10 6.99 9.87 -4.08
C GLY A 10 6.88 8.81 -5.17
N VAL A 11 7.89 8.62 -6.01
CA VAL A 11 7.98 7.47 -6.91
C VAL A 11 8.05 6.17 -6.10
N LYS A 12 8.92 6.11 -5.08
CA LYS A 12 9.06 4.90 -4.24
C LYS A 12 7.86 4.65 -3.35
N MET A 13 7.26 5.68 -2.78
CA MET A 13 6.05 5.60 -1.94
C MET A 13 4.75 5.54 -2.78
N PRO A 14 4.73 5.15 -3.99
CA PRO A 14 3.78 5.26 -5.09
C PRO A 14 2.52 6.07 -4.78
N VAL A 15 2.65 7.39 -4.76
CA VAL A 15 1.52 8.31 -4.67
C VAL A 15 1.06 8.76 -6.05
N PHE A 16 -0.21 9.14 -6.19
CA PHE A 16 -0.70 9.75 -7.43
C PHE A 16 0.10 11.03 -7.76
N PRO A 17 0.51 11.24 -9.02
CA PRO A 17 0.37 10.39 -10.20
C PRO A 17 1.53 9.39 -10.42
N LEU A 18 2.49 9.30 -9.51
CA LEU A 18 3.75 8.55 -9.64
C LEU A 18 3.63 7.03 -9.36
N HIS A 19 2.41 6.50 -9.24
CA HIS A 19 2.11 5.13 -8.80
C HIS A 19 2.07 4.08 -9.92
N GLY A 20 2.03 4.49 -11.19
CA GLY A 20 1.70 3.59 -12.32
C GLY A 20 2.62 2.39 -12.50
N TRP A 21 3.86 2.47 -12.05
CA TRP A 21 4.83 1.38 -12.12
C TRP A 21 4.52 0.23 -11.14
N LEU A 22 3.90 0.53 -9.99
CA LEU A 22 3.76 -0.44 -8.89
C LEU A 22 2.88 -1.64 -9.26
N PRO A 23 1.66 -1.49 -9.83
CA PRO A 23 0.84 -2.64 -10.20
C PRO A 23 1.49 -3.50 -11.28
N LEU A 24 2.22 -2.89 -12.21
CA LEU A 24 2.95 -3.61 -13.26
C LEU A 24 4.10 -4.43 -12.66
N ALA A 25 4.89 -3.83 -11.79
CA ALA A 25 5.99 -4.51 -11.10
C ALA A 25 5.50 -5.71 -10.28
N HIS A 26 4.38 -5.56 -9.55
CA HIS A 26 3.83 -6.67 -8.76
C HIS A 26 3.30 -7.83 -9.60
N VAL A 27 2.72 -7.55 -10.77
CA VAL A 27 2.20 -8.59 -11.67
C VAL A 27 3.31 -9.44 -12.25
N GLU A 28 4.41 -8.81 -12.70
CA GLU A 28 5.56 -9.47 -13.29
C GLU A 28 6.46 -10.16 -12.24
N ALA A 29 6.56 -9.58 -11.04
CA ALA A 29 7.44 -10.10 -10.00
C ALA A 29 6.95 -11.45 -9.43
N PRO A 30 7.86 -12.37 -9.08
CA PRO A 30 7.55 -13.53 -8.25
C PRO A 30 6.98 -13.09 -6.88
N SER A 31 6.17 -13.95 -6.25
CA SER A 31 5.49 -13.61 -4.98
C SER A 31 6.43 -13.18 -3.86
N PRO A 32 7.61 -13.83 -3.63
CA PRO A 32 8.57 -13.36 -2.62
C PRO A 32 9.08 -11.94 -2.87
N VAL A 33 9.33 -11.58 -4.14
CA VAL A 33 9.75 -10.22 -4.51
C VAL A 33 8.63 -9.21 -4.27
N SER A 34 7.37 -9.57 -4.55
CA SER A 34 6.22 -8.71 -4.25
C SER A 34 6.06 -8.47 -2.74
N ILE A 35 6.33 -9.47 -1.89
CA ILE A 35 6.32 -9.32 -0.43
C ILE A 35 7.38 -8.31 0.02
N LEU A 36 8.62 -8.43 -0.46
CA LEU A 36 9.71 -7.50 -0.13
C LEU A 36 9.44 -6.10 -0.67
N LEU A 37 8.93 -6.00 -1.89
CA LEU A 37 8.58 -4.73 -2.51
C LEU A 37 7.53 -3.98 -1.69
N SER A 38 6.44 -4.65 -1.33
CA SER A 38 5.37 -4.05 -0.52
C SER A 38 5.77 -3.89 0.95
N GLY A 39 6.45 -4.88 1.54
CA GLY A 39 6.82 -4.89 2.96
C GLY A 39 7.89 -3.88 3.35
N VAL A 40 8.90 -3.67 2.50
CA VAL A 40 10.09 -2.87 2.83
C VAL A 40 10.30 -1.71 1.87
N LEU A 41 10.33 -1.96 0.56
CA LEU A 41 10.81 -0.97 -0.41
C LEU A 41 9.93 0.28 -0.46
N LEU A 42 8.60 0.13 -0.39
CA LEU A 42 7.68 1.28 -0.36
C LEU A 42 7.91 2.15 0.88
N LYS A 43 8.27 1.54 2.03
CA LYS A 43 8.51 2.24 3.30
C LYS A 43 9.77 3.08 3.29
N MET A 44 10.75 2.75 2.45
CA MET A 44 11.94 3.60 2.27
C MET A 44 11.56 4.99 1.72
N GLY A 45 10.60 5.06 0.79
CA GLY A 45 10.07 6.33 0.28
C GLY A 45 9.35 7.14 1.36
N SER A 46 8.46 6.49 2.11
CA SER A 46 7.72 7.13 3.21
C SER A 46 8.65 7.60 4.33
N TYR A 47 9.62 6.77 4.72
CA TYR A 47 10.63 7.15 5.70
C TYR A 47 11.46 8.34 5.24
N GLY A 48 11.89 8.34 3.97
CA GLY A 48 12.62 9.46 3.39
C GLY A 48 11.83 10.77 3.43
N LEU A 49 10.50 10.73 3.20
CA LEU A 49 9.64 11.91 3.32
C LEU A 49 9.47 12.38 4.77
N ILE A 50 9.37 11.46 5.75
CA ILE A 50 9.36 11.81 7.17
C ILE A 50 10.66 12.53 7.54
N ARG A 51 11.81 12.01 7.14
CA ARG A 51 13.11 12.66 7.38
C ARG A 51 13.24 14.01 6.67
N ALA A 52 12.70 14.12 5.45
CA ALA A 52 12.65 15.40 4.74
C ALA A 52 11.75 16.43 5.47
N ALA A 53 10.65 15.97 6.08
CA ALA A 53 9.78 16.79 6.89
C ALA A 53 10.48 17.36 8.13
N GLU A 54 11.29 16.54 8.80
CA GLU A 54 12.07 16.96 9.98
C GLU A 54 13.18 17.95 9.61
N THR A 55 13.82 17.77 8.45
CA THR A 55 14.96 18.61 8.04
C THR A 55 14.56 19.90 7.34
N LEU A 56 13.40 19.93 6.69
CA LEU A 56 12.90 21.07 5.90
C LEU A 56 11.46 21.46 6.30
N PRO A 57 11.17 21.76 7.59
CA PRO A 57 9.82 21.99 8.07
C PRO A 57 9.14 23.19 7.39
N ALA A 58 9.88 24.27 7.13
CA ALA A 58 9.33 25.45 6.47
C ALA A 58 8.87 25.16 5.02
N ALA A 59 9.63 24.35 4.30
CA ALA A 59 9.26 23.95 2.93
C ALA A 59 8.02 23.04 2.92
N LEU A 60 7.89 22.17 3.92
CA LEU A 60 6.74 21.28 4.04
C LEU A 60 5.47 22.05 4.41
N LEU A 61 5.57 23.02 5.36
CA LEU A 61 4.46 23.91 5.71
C LEU A 61 3.93 24.68 4.48
N ALA A 62 4.83 25.16 3.61
CA ALA A 62 4.44 25.91 2.42
C ALA A 62 3.63 25.09 1.39
N VAL A 63 3.72 23.75 1.43
CA VAL A 63 3.03 22.85 0.50
C VAL A 63 2.07 21.88 1.20
N GLN A 64 1.79 22.08 2.48
CA GLN A 64 1.01 21.20 3.33
C GLN A 64 -0.35 20.85 2.73
N ASP A 65 -1.14 21.84 2.34
CA ASP A 65 -2.49 21.65 1.80
C ASP A 65 -2.45 20.88 0.47
N TRP A 66 -1.46 21.17 -0.35
CA TRP A 66 -1.25 20.44 -1.61
C TRP A 66 -0.88 18.98 -1.38
N LEU A 67 -0.03 18.69 -0.39
CA LEU A 67 0.31 17.32 0.00
C LEU A 67 -0.90 16.57 0.55
N ALA A 68 -1.72 17.23 1.38
CA ALA A 68 -2.94 16.65 1.91
C ALA A 68 -3.96 16.35 0.79
N ALA A 69 -4.14 17.26 -0.16
CA ALA A 69 -4.99 17.04 -1.32
C ALA A 69 -4.49 15.86 -2.17
N LEU A 70 -3.18 15.80 -2.43
CA LEU A 70 -2.57 14.71 -3.18
C LEU A 70 -2.71 13.36 -2.46
N ALA A 71 -2.60 13.35 -1.12
CA ALA A 71 -2.81 12.17 -0.30
C ALA A 71 -4.26 11.65 -0.41
N LEU A 72 -5.24 12.56 -0.34
CA LEU A 72 -6.66 12.22 -0.52
C LEU A 72 -6.94 11.68 -1.92
N VAL A 73 -6.39 12.31 -2.96
CA VAL A 73 -6.50 11.78 -4.33
C VAL A 73 -5.90 10.39 -4.43
N SER A 74 -4.71 10.15 -3.87
CA SER A 74 -4.08 8.82 -3.87
C SER A 74 -4.93 7.77 -3.15
N LEU A 75 -5.51 8.14 -2.00
CA LEU A 75 -6.39 7.27 -1.22
C LEU A 75 -7.64 6.88 -2.01
N LEU A 76 -8.37 7.86 -2.51
CA LEU A 76 -9.65 7.63 -3.20
C LEU A 76 -9.43 6.92 -4.55
N TYR A 77 -8.50 7.41 -5.35
CA TYR A 77 -8.18 6.85 -6.66
C TYR A 77 -7.63 5.42 -6.55
N GLY A 78 -6.68 5.18 -5.63
CA GLY A 78 -6.14 3.85 -5.37
C GLY A 78 -7.22 2.85 -4.91
N SER A 79 -8.14 3.28 -4.05
CA SER A 79 -9.25 2.45 -3.57
C SER A 79 -10.23 2.07 -4.70
N VAL A 80 -10.62 3.04 -5.52
CA VAL A 80 -11.52 2.80 -6.66
C VAL A 80 -10.87 1.88 -7.68
N LEU A 81 -9.58 2.08 -7.98
CA LEU A 81 -8.86 1.20 -8.88
C LEU A 81 -8.71 -0.21 -8.32
N ALA A 82 -8.41 -0.36 -7.02
CA ALA A 82 -8.35 -1.67 -6.38
C ALA A 82 -9.68 -2.43 -6.51
N TRP A 83 -10.80 -1.75 -6.27
CA TRP A 83 -12.14 -2.34 -6.39
C TRP A 83 -12.48 -2.80 -7.82
N ARG A 84 -11.98 -2.10 -8.83
CA ARG A 84 -12.24 -2.42 -10.25
C ARG A 84 -11.37 -3.54 -10.81
N GLN A 85 -10.39 -4.03 -10.05
CA GLN A 85 -9.49 -5.07 -10.54
C GLN A 85 -10.14 -6.46 -10.50
N THR A 86 -9.86 -7.24 -11.51
CA THR A 86 -10.19 -8.68 -11.59
C THR A 86 -8.99 -9.56 -11.24
N ASP A 87 -7.77 -9.04 -11.35
CA ASP A 87 -6.52 -9.71 -10.97
C ASP A 87 -6.21 -9.46 -9.50
N LEU A 88 -6.07 -10.53 -8.70
CA LEU A 88 -5.80 -10.48 -7.26
C LEU A 88 -4.50 -9.73 -6.92
N LYS A 89 -3.42 -9.93 -7.69
CA LYS A 89 -2.16 -9.20 -7.45
C LYS A 89 -2.30 -7.71 -7.72
N ARG A 90 -2.99 -7.33 -8.80
CA ARG A 90 -3.27 -5.93 -9.11
C ARG A 90 -4.15 -5.28 -8.05
N MET A 91 -5.16 -5.99 -7.57
CA MET A 91 -6.04 -5.50 -6.51
C MET A 91 -5.26 -5.16 -5.25
N VAL A 92 -4.39 -6.06 -4.77
CA VAL A 92 -3.53 -5.82 -3.61
C VAL A 92 -2.51 -4.70 -3.88
N ALA A 93 -1.96 -4.60 -5.10
CA ALA A 93 -1.04 -3.51 -5.46
C ALA A 93 -1.72 -2.14 -5.43
N TYR A 94 -2.93 -1.99 -5.98
CA TYR A 94 -3.67 -0.72 -5.92
C TYR A 94 -4.14 -0.38 -4.51
N SER A 95 -4.48 -1.36 -3.67
CA SER A 95 -4.75 -1.11 -2.25
C SER A 95 -3.53 -0.51 -1.54
N SER A 96 -2.31 -0.92 -1.93
CA SER A 96 -1.08 -0.32 -1.40
C SER A 96 -0.94 1.15 -1.78
N VAL A 97 -1.36 1.57 -2.98
CA VAL A 97 -1.40 3.00 -3.38
C VAL A 97 -2.33 3.79 -2.46
N ALA A 98 -3.52 3.25 -2.16
CA ALA A 98 -4.47 3.86 -1.23
C ALA A 98 -3.88 4.01 0.19
N HIS A 99 -3.26 2.95 0.73
CA HIS A 99 -2.63 2.98 2.05
C HIS A 99 -1.43 3.93 2.13
N MET A 100 -0.65 4.07 1.05
CA MET A 100 0.41 5.08 1.00
C MET A 100 -0.16 6.50 0.95
N GLY A 101 -1.36 6.69 0.40
CA GLY A 101 -2.12 7.93 0.53
C GLY A 101 -2.41 8.28 2.00
N VAL A 102 -2.83 7.30 2.82
CA VAL A 102 -3.03 7.49 4.27
C VAL A 102 -1.72 7.88 4.96
N VAL A 103 -0.61 7.22 4.62
CA VAL A 103 0.72 7.58 5.16
C VAL A 103 1.10 9.01 4.80
N LEU A 104 0.90 9.42 3.54
CA LEU A 104 1.18 10.80 3.10
C LEU A 104 0.29 11.81 3.83
N LEU A 105 -0.98 11.49 4.08
CA LEU A 105 -1.89 12.35 4.84
C LEU A 105 -1.39 12.54 6.29
N GLY A 106 -0.91 11.47 6.93
CA GLY A 106 -0.30 11.54 8.25
C GLY A 106 0.97 12.41 8.27
N ILE A 107 1.80 12.36 7.23
CA ILE A 107 2.98 13.22 7.08
C ILE A 107 2.54 14.68 6.87
N ALA A 108 1.54 14.92 6.03
CA ALA A 108 1.01 16.26 5.74
C ALA A 108 0.33 16.92 6.95
N ALA A 109 -0.11 16.15 7.94
CA ALA A 109 -0.71 16.69 9.17
C ALA A 109 0.28 17.50 10.03
N LEU A 110 1.59 17.32 9.86
CA LEU A 110 2.69 18.08 10.50
C LEU A 110 2.60 18.17 12.03
N ASN A 111 2.02 17.15 12.65
CA ASN A 111 1.93 17.05 14.10
C ASN A 111 2.41 15.65 14.56
N PRO A 112 2.79 15.49 15.85
CA PRO A 112 3.29 14.22 16.36
C PRO A 112 2.30 13.06 16.19
N ALA A 113 1.00 13.29 16.31
CA ALA A 113 -0.02 12.27 16.14
C ALA A 113 -0.08 11.76 14.69
N GLY A 114 -0.02 12.67 13.71
CA GLY A 114 0.01 12.33 12.28
C GLY A 114 1.26 11.55 11.89
N LEU A 115 2.45 11.97 12.37
CA LEU A 115 3.71 11.29 12.08
C LEU A 115 3.74 9.88 12.73
N ASN A 116 3.27 9.75 13.97
CA ASN A 116 3.15 8.46 14.64
C ASN A 116 2.13 7.55 13.92
N GLY A 117 1.01 8.11 13.49
CA GLY A 117 0.01 7.40 12.68
C GLY A 117 0.59 6.92 11.35
N ALA A 118 1.34 7.77 10.64
CA ALA A 118 2.04 7.41 9.40
C ALA A 118 3.03 6.25 9.63
N ALA A 119 3.86 6.33 10.67
CA ALA A 119 4.82 5.29 11.03
C ALA A 119 4.12 3.97 11.37
N THR A 120 3.05 4.02 12.18
CA THR A 120 2.24 2.84 12.52
C THR A 120 1.62 2.22 11.28
N GLN A 121 1.03 3.03 10.40
CA GLN A 121 0.45 2.57 9.14
C GLN A 121 1.48 1.94 8.21
N MET A 122 2.71 2.46 8.17
CA MET A 122 3.80 1.84 7.40
C MET A 122 4.09 0.42 7.86
N VAL A 123 4.19 0.18 9.17
CA VAL A 123 4.45 -1.14 9.75
C VAL A 123 3.26 -2.08 9.53
N ALA A 124 2.05 -1.64 9.90
CA ALA A 124 0.82 -2.43 9.75
C ALA A 124 0.58 -2.85 8.29
N HIS A 125 0.70 -1.90 7.35
CA HIS A 125 0.59 -2.22 5.92
C HIS A 125 1.69 -3.18 5.45
N GLY A 126 2.91 -3.10 6.00
CA GLY A 126 4.00 -4.03 5.65
C GLY A 126 3.62 -5.47 5.92
N PHE A 127 3.06 -5.76 7.09
CA PHE A 127 2.60 -7.09 7.47
C PHE A 127 1.33 -7.51 6.72
N ALA A 128 0.31 -6.65 6.66
CA ALA A 128 -0.96 -6.98 6.02
C ALA A 128 -0.80 -7.24 4.51
N ALA A 129 -0.12 -6.34 3.78
CA ALA A 129 0.12 -6.52 2.36
C ALA A 129 1.08 -7.68 2.07
N GLY A 130 2.12 -7.86 2.91
CA GLY A 130 3.02 -9.01 2.81
C GLY A 130 2.26 -10.33 2.93
N LEU A 131 1.36 -10.45 3.92
CA LEU A 131 0.50 -11.62 4.09
C LEU A 131 -0.45 -11.82 2.90
N LEU A 132 -1.08 -10.75 2.39
CA LEU A 132 -1.95 -10.84 1.22
C LEU A 132 -1.18 -11.32 -0.02
N PHE A 133 0.01 -10.78 -0.30
CA PHE A 133 0.83 -11.24 -1.42
C PHE A 133 1.31 -12.68 -1.26
N LEU A 134 1.63 -13.11 -0.03
CA LEU A 134 1.94 -14.51 0.27
C LEU A 134 0.75 -15.43 -0.05
N LEU A 135 -0.44 -15.09 0.44
CA LEU A 135 -1.63 -15.90 0.23
C LEU A 135 -2.03 -15.94 -1.26
N VAL A 136 -1.99 -14.81 -1.96
CA VAL A 136 -2.23 -14.77 -3.41
C VAL A 136 -1.18 -15.58 -4.17
N GLY A 137 0.07 -15.54 -3.74
CA GLY A 137 1.15 -16.37 -4.31
C GLY A 137 0.91 -17.85 -4.16
N LEU A 138 0.58 -18.30 -2.94
CA LEU A 138 0.28 -19.72 -2.65
C LEU A 138 -0.96 -20.21 -3.43
N LEU A 139 -1.94 -19.34 -3.63
CA LEU A 139 -3.12 -19.64 -4.43
C LEU A 139 -2.74 -19.82 -5.90
N TYR A 140 -1.94 -18.89 -6.43
CA TYR A 140 -1.45 -18.94 -7.80
C TYR A 140 -0.58 -20.17 -8.10
N GLU A 141 0.29 -20.57 -7.19
CA GLU A 141 1.13 -21.78 -7.35
C GLU A 141 0.31 -23.06 -7.51
N ARG A 142 -0.90 -23.10 -6.93
CA ARG A 142 -1.77 -24.29 -7.00
C ARG A 142 -2.76 -24.25 -8.16
N THR A 143 -3.21 -23.06 -8.56
CA THR A 143 -4.31 -22.91 -9.52
C THR A 143 -3.87 -22.34 -10.86
N HIS A 144 -2.66 -21.75 -10.92
CA HIS A 144 -2.14 -21.01 -12.07
C HIS A 144 -3.10 -19.91 -12.60
N SER A 145 -4.07 -19.49 -11.78
CA SER A 145 -4.95 -18.35 -12.07
C SER A 145 -4.79 -17.24 -11.05
N ARG A 146 -5.00 -16.00 -11.46
CA ARG A 146 -5.06 -14.81 -10.60
C ARG A 146 -6.40 -14.10 -10.70
N ASN A 147 -7.31 -14.62 -11.53
CA ASN A 147 -8.60 -14.00 -11.75
C ASN A 147 -9.54 -14.29 -10.57
N LEU A 148 -10.08 -13.23 -9.97
CA LEU A 148 -11.01 -13.32 -8.85
C LEU A 148 -12.25 -14.18 -9.16
N GLY A 149 -12.72 -14.17 -10.40
CA GLY A 149 -13.89 -14.96 -10.84
C GLY A 149 -13.69 -16.47 -10.77
N ASP A 150 -12.44 -16.96 -10.76
CA ASP A 150 -12.13 -18.39 -10.73
C ASP A 150 -12.24 -18.99 -9.30
N TYR A 151 -12.46 -18.14 -8.28
CA TYR A 151 -12.42 -18.52 -6.86
C TYR A 151 -13.80 -18.47 -6.18
N GLY A 152 -14.79 -19.16 -6.74
CA GLY A 152 -16.18 -19.11 -6.26
C GLY A 152 -16.48 -19.79 -4.93
N ALA A 153 -15.73 -20.82 -4.50
CA ALA A 153 -16.08 -21.65 -3.34
C ALA A 153 -14.86 -21.98 -2.44
N LEU A 154 -13.93 -21.05 -2.29
CA LEU A 154 -12.66 -21.29 -1.57
C LEU A 154 -12.88 -21.79 -0.14
N ARG A 155 -13.93 -21.34 0.54
CA ARG A 155 -14.30 -21.81 1.89
C ARG A 155 -14.61 -23.29 1.93
N ARG A 156 -15.16 -23.87 0.85
CA ARG A 156 -15.51 -25.29 0.80
C ARG A 156 -14.29 -26.15 0.45
N SER A 157 -13.47 -25.69 -0.49
CA SER A 157 -12.30 -26.43 -0.98
C SER A 157 -11.08 -26.30 -0.07
N ALA A 158 -10.87 -25.14 0.58
CA ALA A 158 -9.71 -24.86 1.42
C ALA A 158 -10.10 -23.99 2.64
N PRO A 159 -10.84 -24.54 3.64
CA PRO A 159 -11.42 -23.75 4.73
C PRO A 159 -10.37 -23.03 5.59
N ARG A 160 -9.25 -23.69 5.91
CA ARG A 160 -8.16 -23.06 6.67
C ARG A 160 -7.52 -21.91 5.93
N PHE A 161 -7.34 -22.02 4.64
CA PHE A 161 -6.80 -20.97 3.79
C PHE A 161 -7.76 -19.78 3.69
N ALA A 162 -9.06 -20.05 3.57
CA ALA A 162 -10.09 -19.01 3.57
C ALA A 162 -10.10 -18.17 4.86
N VAL A 163 -9.87 -18.79 6.03
CA VAL A 163 -9.73 -18.06 7.30
C VAL A 163 -8.55 -17.08 7.25
N TRP A 164 -7.39 -17.51 6.75
CA TRP A 164 -6.23 -16.62 6.65
C TRP A 164 -6.43 -15.48 5.66
N ILE A 165 -7.11 -15.71 4.54
CA ILE A 165 -7.48 -14.64 3.60
C ILE A 165 -8.40 -13.61 4.27
N VAL A 166 -9.45 -14.08 4.95
CA VAL A 166 -10.39 -13.18 5.66
C VAL A 166 -9.64 -12.39 6.74
N PHE A 167 -8.78 -13.04 7.53
CA PHE A 167 -7.96 -12.35 8.53
C PHE A 167 -7.07 -11.27 7.89
N ALA A 168 -6.38 -11.59 6.79
CA ALA A 168 -5.51 -10.64 6.09
C ALA A 168 -6.30 -9.45 5.51
N LEU A 169 -7.50 -9.69 4.98
CA LEU A 169 -8.39 -8.63 4.49
C LEU A 169 -8.88 -7.73 5.63
N LEU A 170 -9.30 -8.31 6.75
CA LEU A 170 -9.72 -7.54 7.94
C LEU A 170 -8.57 -6.71 8.51
N ALA A 171 -7.35 -7.28 8.55
CA ALA A 171 -6.15 -6.56 8.95
C ALA A 171 -5.85 -5.40 8.00
N SER A 172 -6.04 -5.58 6.68
CA SER A 172 -5.81 -4.52 5.70
C SER A 172 -6.83 -3.38 5.82
N VAL A 173 -8.05 -3.67 6.25
CA VAL A 173 -9.09 -2.64 6.53
C VAL A 173 -8.86 -1.94 7.87
N GLY A 174 -7.94 -2.45 8.70
CA GLY A 174 -7.62 -1.86 9.99
C GLY A 174 -8.61 -2.23 11.10
N LEU A 175 -9.18 -3.45 11.05
CA LEU A 175 -10.07 -3.92 12.12
C LEU A 175 -9.29 -4.01 13.44
N PRO A 176 -9.79 -3.39 14.54
CA PRO A 176 -9.13 -3.47 15.85
C PRO A 176 -8.94 -4.92 16.31
N GLY A 177 -7.72 -5.24 16.76
CA GLY A 177 -7.37 -6.58 17.22
C GLY A 177 -6.83 -7.53 16.12
N SER A 178 -6.75 -7.08 14.90
CA SER A 178 -6.12 -7.80 13.81
C SER A 178 -4.72 -7.25 13.52
#